data_86c36bda0c37812852583b7e1a3ef2bc
#
_entry.id   86c36bda0c37812852583b7e1a3ef2bc
#
_cell.length_a   1.000
_cell.length_b   1.000
_cell.length_c   1.000
_cell.angle_alpha   90.00
_cell.angle_beta   90.00
_cell.angle_gamma   90.00
#
_symmetry.space_group_name_H-M   'P 1'
#
loop_
_entity.id
_entity.type
_entity.pdbx_description
1 polymer ?
#
loop_
_entity_poly.entity_id
_entity_poly.type
_entity_poly.pdbx_seq_one_letter_code
_entity_poly.pdbx_strand_id
1 'polypeptide(L)'
;MPKHRASSDRSKRPLGAAKLDELALAYVARFATSRAKLTRYLSRKVRESEWIDESDAMAACEAIADRMERLRYLDDRQYAAMRAGAMTRRGLGVRRVKAQLYVDGIAEDDSGEAIAAAENAAVAAAVGFARRRRFGPFTVRETGDPKQRERQLAAFLRAGHSMTIARRILAVPPGDDAALAALDDEAGLD
;
A
#
# COMPACT_ATOMS: atom_id res chain seq x y z
N MET A 1 -42.58 -3.41 -29.09
CA MET A 1 -42.08 -2.04 -28.94
C MET A 1 -40.83 -2.07 -28.09
N PRO A 2 -39.61 -2.02 -28.67
CA PRO A 2 -38.39 -1.94 -27.87
C PRO A 2 -38.21 -0.52 -27.34
N LYS A 3 -38.09 -0.36 -26.03
CA LYS A 3 -37.76 0.90 -25.39
C LYS A 3 -36.28 1.20 -25.67
N HIS A 4 -36.01 2.11 -26.54
CA HIS A 4 -34.70 2.76 -26.68
C HIS A 4 -34.34 3.44 -25.35
N ARG A 5 -33.37 2.88 -24.66
CA ARG A 5 -32.63 3.57 -23.58
C ARG A 5 -31.86 4.70 -24.25
N ALA A 6 -32.36 5.91 -24.16
CA ALA A 6 -31.60 7.09 -24.50
C ALA A 6 -30.36 7.13 -23.57
N SER A 7 -29.20 6.84 -24.15
CA SER A 7 -27.90 7.18 -23.56
C SER A 7 -27.91 8.69 -23.38
N SER A 8 -27.93 9.16 -22.13
CA SER A 8 -27.78 10.58 -21.84
C SER A 8 -26.34 10.96 -22.21
N ASP A 9 -26.21 11.55 -23.40
CA ASP A 9 -25.03 12.29 -23.82
C ASP A 9 -24.88 13.49 -22.85
N ARG A 10 -24.25 13.26 -21.71
CA ARG A 10 -23.83 14.33 -20.82
C ARG A 10 -22.61 14.96 -21.50
N SER A 11 -22.81 16.11 -22.18
CA SER A 11 -21.71 16.91 -22.71
C SER A 11 -20.63 17.02 -21.61
N LYS A 12 -19.40 16.63 -21.96
CA LYS A 12 -18.27 16.71 -21.03
C LYS A 12 -18.05 18.17 -20.63
N ARG A 13 -17.71 18.40 -19.38
CA ARG A 13 -17.41 19.76 -18.91
C ARG A 13 -16.05 20.21 -19.45
N PRO A 14 -15.90 21.47 -19.86
CA PRO A 14 -14.62 21.99 -20.30
C PRO A 14 -13.60 21.99 -19.15
N LEU A 15 -12.35 21.60 -19.47
CA LEU A 15 -11.24 21.53 -18.53
C LEU A 15 -9.98 22.04 -19.22
N GLY A 16 -9.41 23.13 -18.71
CA GLY A 16 -8.11 23.65 -19.13
C GLY A 16 -7.05 23.42 -18.05
N ALA A 17 -5.79 23.71 -18.38
CA ALA A 17 -4.63 23.53 -17.51
C ALA A 17 -4.74 24.27 -16.17
N ALA A 18 -5.27 25.49 -16.18
CA ALA A 18 -5.46 26.27 -14.96
C ALA A 18 -6.42 25.55 -13.96
N LYS A 19 -7.53 25.02 -14.48
CA LYS A 19 -8.51 24.30 -13.66
C LYS A 19 -7.97 22.93 -13.22
N LEU A 20 -7.19 22.28 -14.06
CA LEU A 20 -6.51 21.02 -13.73
C LEU A 20 -5.52 21.23 -12.57
N ASP A 21 -4.82 22.35 -12.58
CA ASP A 21 -3.89 22.74 -11.52
C ASP A 21 -4.58 23.00 -10.17
N GLU A 22 -5.72 23.69 -10.18
CA GLU A 22 -6.55 23.84 -8.97
C GLU A 22 -7.01 22.49 -8.42
N LEU A 23 -7.37 21.54 -9.29
CA LEU A 23 -7.73 20.18 -8.88
C LEU A 23 -6.55 19.43 -8.27
N ALA A 24 -5.33 19.63 -8.79
CA ALA A 24 -4.11 19.06 -8.22
C ALA A 24 -3.85 19.59 -6.82
N LEU A 25 -3.88 20.92 -6.64
CA LEU A 25 -3.69 21.57 -5.34
C LEU A 25 -4.73 21.10 -4.31
N ALA A 26 -6.00 21.05 -4.70
CA ALA A 26 -7.06 20.55 -3.82
C ALA A 26 -6.85 19.06 -3.44
N TYR A 27 -6.30 18.27 -4.35
CA TYR A 27 -6.04 16.86 -4.11
C TYR A 27 -4.88 16.64 -3.13
N VAL A 28 -3.74 17.31 -3.35
CA VAL A 28 -2.56 17.16 -2.48
C VAL A 28 -2.76 17.80 -1.11
N ALA A 29 -3.56 18.85 -1.01
CA ALA A 29 -3.93 19.45 0.28
C ALA A 29 -4.79 18.52 1.15
N ARG A 30 -5.53 17.61 0.53
CA ARG A 30 -6.47 16.72 1.22
C ARG A 30 -5.93 15.32 1.47
N PHE A 31 -5.05 14.83 0.60
CA PHE A 31 -4.60 13.43 0.61
C PHE A 31 -3.09 13.35 0.54
N ALA A 32 -2.48 12.63 1.49
CA ALA A 32 -1.13 12.13 1.30
C ALA A 32 -1.12 11.21 0.08
N THR A 33 -0.28 11.52 -0.90
CA THR A 33 -0.33 10.85 -2.19
C THR A 33 1.06 10.76 -2.82
N SER A 34 1.26 9.84 -3.78
CA SER A 34 2.47 9.77 -4.60
C SER A 34 2.28 10.55 -5.90
N ARG A 35 3.42 10.88 -6.54
CA ARG A 35 3.45 11.48 -7.87
C ARG A 35 2.60 10.69 -8.86
N ALA A 36 2.81 9.38 -8.95
CA ALA A 36 2.05 8.52 -9.86
C ALA A 36 0.54 8.48 -9.57
N LYS A 37 0.12 8.58 -8.30
CA LYS A 37 -1.29 8.64 -7.94
C LYS A 37 -1.92 9.96 -8.32
N LEU A 38 -1.19 11.07 -8.14
CA LEU A 38 -1.65 12.38 -8.60
C LEU A 38 -1.80 12.39 -10.12
N THR A 39 -0.78 11.94 -10.88
CA THR A 39 -0.85 11.88 -12.35
C THR A 39 -2.02 11.03 -12.83
N ARG A 40 -2.26 9.87 -12.21
CA ARG A 40 -3.44 9.04 -12.52
C ARG A 40 -4.77 9.74 -12.23
N TYR A 41 -4.84 10.49 -11.13
CA TYR A 41 -6.02 11.29 -10.80
C TYR A 41 -6.27 12.36 -11.86
N LEU A 42 -5.26 13.14 -12.24
CA LEU A 42 -5.36 14.21 -13.24
C LEU A 42 -5.71 13.65 -14.62
N SER A 43 -5.04 12.59 -15.07
CA SER A 43 -5.34 11.91 -16.34
C SER A 43 -6.78 11.38 -16.40
N ARG A 44 -7.31 10.91 -15.27
CA ARG A 44 -8.72 10.53 -15.19
C ARG A 44 -9.63 11.75 -15.37
N LYS A 45 -9.29 12.90 -14.73
CA LYS A 45 -10.07 14.14 -14.86
C LYS A 45 -10.08 14.65 -16.30
N VAL A 46 -8.95 14.61 -17.00
CA VAL A 46 -8.86 14.92 -18.43
C VAL A 46 -9.80 14.02 -19.24
N ARG A 47 -9.76 12.70 -19.05
CA ARG A 47 -10.62 11.76 -19.79
C ARG A 47 -12.13 11.96 -19.53
N GLU A 48 -12.49 12.39 -18.32
CA GLU A 48 -13.88 12.68 -17.91
C GLU A 48 -14.38 14.03 -18.43
N SER A 49 -13.51 14.88 -18.98
CA SER A 49 -13.77 16.26 -19.39
C SER A 49 -13.48 16.49 -20.87
N GLU A 50 -13.84 17.67 -21.40
CA GLU A 50 -13.44 18.16 -22.70
C GLU A 50 -12.22 19.07 -22.51
N TRP A 51 -11.07 18.67 -23.07
CA TRP A 51 -9.86 19.47 -22.99
C TRP A 51 -9.96 20.67 -23.94
N ILE A 52 -9.75 21.88 -23.41
CA ILE A 52 -9.98 23.11 -24.15
C ILE A 52 -8.72 23.89 -24.50
N ASP A 53 -7.54 23.51 -23.95
CA ASP A 53 -6.29 24.19 -24.27
C ASP A 53 -5.62 23.58 -25.51
N GLU A 54 -4.80 24.39 -26.18
CA GLU A 54 -4.01 23.94 -27.35
C GLU A 54 -2.88 22.96 -26.97
N SER A 55 -2.46 22.98 -25.71
CA SER A 55 -1.40 22.10 -25.19
C SER A 55 -1.88 20.65 -25.05
N ASP A 56 -0.93 19.72 -25.13
CA ASP A 56 -1.23 18.31 -24.85
C ASP A 56 -1.66 18.11 -23.38
N ALA A 57 -2.82 17.50 -23.20
CA ALA A 57 -3.42 17.31 -21.89
C ALA A 57 -2.59 16.40 -20.96
N MET A 58 -1.88 15.41 -21.52
CA MET A 58 -1.05 14.51 -20.72
C MET A 58 0.24 15.19 -20.31
N ALA A 59 0.85 15.99 -21.21
CA ALA A 59 1.99 16.83 -20.88
C ALA A 59 1.64 17.84 -19.78
N ALA A 60 0.43 18.42 -19.80
CA ALA A 60 -0.06 19.28 -18.73
C ALA A 60 -0.16 18.54 -17.39
N CYS A 61 -0.63 17.28 -17.36
CA CYS A 61 -0.67 16.47 -16.15
C CYS A 61 0.73 16.25 -15.55
N GLU A 62 1.73 15.93 -16.38
CA GLU A 62 3.12 15.72 -15.93
C GLU A 62 3.73 17.02 -15.43
N ALA A 63 3.59 18.14 -16.16
CA ALA A 63 4.10 19.44 -15.75
C ALA A 63 3.53 19.90 -14.39
N ILE A 64 2.24 19.63 -14.14
CA ILE A 64 1.60 19.91 -12.86
C ILE A 64 2.19 19.01 -11.76
N ALA A 65 2.37 17.71 -12.02
CA ALA A 65 2.98 16.79 -11.05
C ALA A 65 4.41 17.22 -10.70
N ASP A 66 5.24 17.56 -11.68
CA ASP A 66 6.60 18.10 -11.48
C ASP A 66 6.60 19.39 -10.63
N ARG A 67 5.59 20.26 -10.86
CA ARG A 67 5.44 21.47 -10.05
C ARG A 67 5.07 21.16 -8.61
N MET A 68 4.17 20.23 -8.37
CA MET A 68 3.79 19.80 -7.01
C MET A 68 4.98 19.21 -6.26
N GLU A 69 5.84 18.46 -6.95
CA GLU A 69 7.07 17.90 -6.39
C GLU A 69 8.09 19.00 -6.06
N ARG A 70 8.38 19.93 -6.99
CA ARG A 70 9.26 21.08 -6.73
C ARG A 70 8.79 21.95 -5.56
N LEU A 71 7.49 22.10 -5.38
CA LEU A 71 6.88 22.83 -4.27
C LEU A 71 6.76 22.00 -2.98
N ARG A 72 7.27 20.77 -2.96
CA ARG A 72 7.24 19.86 -1.80
C ARG A 72 5.85 19.47 -1.34
N TYR A 73 4.84 19.53 -2.21
CA TYR A 73 3.53 18.93 -1.96
C TYR A 73 3.51 17.42 -2.20
N LEU A 74 4.49 16.91 -2.97
CA LEU A 74 4.75 15.50 -3.20
C LEU A 74 6.16 15.17 -2.72
N ASP A 75 6.26 14.05 -2.01
CA ASP A 75 7.50 13.42 -1.59
C ASP A 75 7.26 11.91 -1.55
N ASP A 76 7.67 11.22 -2.62
CA ASP A 76 7.41 9.80 -2.80
C ASP A 76 8.17 8.95 -1.77
N ARG A 77 9.35 9.39 -1.31
CA ARG A 77 10.12 8.73 -0.25
C ARG A 77 9.39 8.82 1.10
N GLN A 78 8.94 10.03 1.47
CA GLN A 78 8.15 10.22 2.69
C GLN A 78 6.82 9.46 2.62
N TYR A 79 6.16 9.47 1.46
CA TYR A 79 4.94 8.70 1.24
C TYR A 79 5.18 7.20 1.42
N ALA A 80 6.28 6.66 0.85
CA ALA A 80 6.66 5.26 0.99
C ALA A 80 6.87 4.88 2.45
N ALA A 81 7.63 5.68 3.21
CA ALA A 81 7.90 5.46 4.63
C ALA A 81 6.60 5.44 5.46
N MET A 82 5.74 6.44 5.27
CA MET A 82 4.44 6.52 5.93
C MET A 82 3.56 5.30 5.60
N ARG A 83 3.49 4.93 4.32
CA ARG A 83 2.65 3.84 3.81
C ARG A 83 3.11 2.49 4.32
N ALA A 84 4.41 2.20 4.18
CA ALA A 84 5.03 0.97 4.68
C ALA A 84 4.85 0.83 6.20
N GLY A 85 5.16 1.87 6.96
CA GLY A 85 4.99 1.87 8.41
C GLY A 85 3.54 1.62 8.85
N ALA A 86 2.56 2.23 8.18
CA ALA A 86 1.15 1.99 8.47
C ALA A 86 0.74 0.53 8.18
N MET A 87 1.26 -0.07 7.11
CA MET A 87 0.98 -1.47 6.75
C MET A 87 1.63 -2.44 7.73
N THR A 88 2.89 -2.21 8.10
CA THR A 88 3.65 -3.01 9.07
C THR A 88 2.97 -2.99 10.44
N ARG A 89 2.57 -1.83 10.95
CA ARG A 89 1.80 -1.72 12.21
C ARG A 89 0.47 -2.47 12.16
N ARG A 90 -0.14 -2.58 10.99
CA ARG A 90 -1.33 -3.43 10.76
C ARG A 90 -0.99 -4.91 10.64
N GLY A 91 0.29 -5.29 10.76
CA GLY A 91 0.79 -6.67 10.68
C GLY A 91 0.75 -7.24 9.27
N LEU A 92 0.98 -6.41 8.27
CA LEU A 92 1.21 -6.88 6.90
C LEU A 92 2.71 -7.13 6.71
N GLY A 93 3.03 -8.22 6.01
CA GLY A 93 4.41 -8.60 5.74
C GLY A 93 5.03 -7.83 4.57
N VAL A 94 6.34 -7.91 4.48
CA VAL A 94 7.18 -7.18 3.51
C VAL A 94 6.72 -7.35 2.07
N ARG A 95 6.35 -8.56 1.65
CA ARG A 95 5.88 -8.81 0.28
C ARG A 95 4.62 -7.98 -0.05
N ARG A 96 3.74 -7.82 0.92
CA ARG A 96 2.53 -7.01 0.75
C ARG A 96 2.85 -5.53 0.70
N VAL A 97 3.83 -5.07 1.50
CA VAL A 97 4.35 -3.69 1.46
C VAL A 97 4.96 -3.39 0.10
N LYS A 98 5.91 -4.22 -0.38
CA LYS A 98 6.54 -4.07 -1.71
C LYS A 98 5.49 -3.99 -2.81
N ALA A 99 4.54 -4.92 -2.84
CA ALA A 99 3.48 -4.93 -3.84
C ALA A 99 2.60 -3.68 -3.79
N GLN A 100 2.34 -3.13 -2.60
CA GLN A 100 1.54 -1.92 -2.47
C GLN A 100 2.29 -0.67 -2.93
N LEU A 101 3.57 -0.53 -2.59
CA LEU A 101 4.39 0.60 -3.05
C LEU A 101 4.52 0.60 -4.58
N TYR A 102 4.69 -0.57 -5.18
CA TYR A 102 4.67 -0.74 -6.63
C TYR A 102 3.34 -0.30 -7.26
N VAL A 103 2.20 -0.72 -6.70
CA VAL A 103 0.85 -0.29 -7.15
C VAL A 103 0.65 1.21 -6.97
N ASP A 104 1.20 1.79 -5.90
CA ASP A 104 1.16 3.23 -5.64
C ASP A 104 2.11 4.01 -6.59
N GLY A 105 2.96 3.30 -7.37
CA GLY A 105 3.85 3.86 -8.38
C GLY A 105 5.09 4.50 -7.80
N ILE A 106 5.55 4.04 -6.64
CA ILE A 106 6.79 4.49 -6.01
C ILE A 106 7.97 3.84 -6.73
N ALA A 107 8.94 4.65 -7.12
CA ALA A 107 10.18 4.18 -7.72
C ALA A 107 11.02 3.35 -6.73
N GLU A 108 11.89 2.50 -7.23
CA GLU A 108 12.73 1.63 -6.40
C GLU A 108 13.66 2.45 -5.49
N ASP A 109 14.25 3.52 -6.02
CA ASP A 109 15.14 4.44 -5.30
C ASP A 109 14.43 5.16 -4.14
N ASP A 110 13.11 5.42 -4.26
CA ASP A 110 12.32 6.07 -3.22
C ASP A 110 11.73 5.10 -2.21
N SER A 111 11.64 3.81 -2.56
CA SER A 111 11.05 2.79 -1.70
C SER A 111 12.06 2.04 -0.83
N GLY A 112 13.36 2.13 -1.13
CA GLY A 112 14.42 1.32 -0.50
C GLY A 112 14.44 1.38 1.02
N GLU A 113 14.50 2.58 1.60
CA GLU A 113 14.51 2.78 3.06
C GLU A 113 13.23 2.28 3.73
N ALA A 114 12.08 2.52 3.10
CA ALA A 114 10.79 2.07 3.61
C ALA A 114 10.67 0.53 3.61
N ILE A 115 11.24 -0.11 2.60
CA ILE A 115 11.29 -1.57 2.49
C ILE A 115 12.24 -2.14 3.54
N ALA A 116 13.45 -1.58 3.70
CA ALA A 116 14.41 -2.00 4.72
C ALA A 116 13.81 -1.89 6.15
N ALA A 117 13.11 -0.78 6.44
CA ALA A 117 12.41 -0.63 7.71
C ALA A 117 11.30 -1.70 7.91
N ALA A 118 10.59 -2.08 6.84
CA ALA A 118 9.59 -3.14 6.91
C ALA A 118 10.24 -4.54 7.06
N GLU A 119 11.43 -4.76 6.51
CA GLU A 119 12.22 -5.99 6.67
C GLU A 119 12.71 -6.12 8.11
N ASN A 120 13.27 -5.07 8.70
CA ASN A 120 13.67 -5.05 10.09
C ASN A 120 12.50 -5.31 11.06
N ALA A 121 11.30 -4.88 10.71
CA ALA A 121 10.10 -5.10 11.54
C ALA A 121 9.31 -6.38 11.16
N ALA A 122 9.86 -7.26 10.32
CA ALA A 122 9.11 -8.37 9.72
C ALA A 122 8.60 -9.38 10.76
N VAL A 123 9.40 -9.70 11.77
CA VAL A 123 9.02 -10.64 12.85
C VAL A 123 7.96 -10.00 13.73
N ALA A 124 8.17 -8.77 14.19
CA ALA A 124 7.21 -8.04 15.02
C ALA A 124 5.85 -7.88 14.32
N ALA A 125 5.85 -7.57 12.99
CA ALA A 125 4.63 -7.49 12.20
C ALA A 125 3.90 -8.84 12.12
N ALA A 126 4.64 -9.94 11.96
CA ALA A 126 4.09 -11.28 11.88
C ALA A 126 3.53 -11.76 13.24
N VAL A 127 4.20 -11.46 14.34
CA VAL A 127 3.70 -11.70 15.72
C VAL A 127 2.41 -10.91 15.94
N GLY A 128 2.40 -9.63 15.57
CA GLY A 128 1.20 -8.80 15.64
C GLY A 128 0.03 -9.32 14.78
N PHE A 129 0.32 -9.89 13.61
CA PHE A 129 -0.68 -10.56 12.77
C PHE A 129 -1.21 -11.83 13.45
N ALA A 130 -0.33 -12.70 13.98
CA ALA A 130 -0.70 -13.92 14.69
C ALA A 130 -1.59 -13.62 15.89
N ARG A 131 -1.21 -12.62 16.70
CA ARG A 131 -1.97 -12.21 17.91
C ARG A 131 -3.39 -11.76 17.55
N ARG A 132 -3.56 -10.90 16.54
CA ARG A 132 -4.90 -10.45 16.10
C ARG A 132 -5.76 -11.57 15.55
N ARG A 133 -5.16 -12.58 14.95
CA ARG A 133 -5.85 -13.73 14.36
C ARG A 133 -6.00 -14.89 15.32
N ARG A 134 -5.37 -14.82 16.49
CA ARG A 134 -5.29 -15.92 17.47
C ARG A 134 -4.70 -17.18 16.84
N PHE A 135 -3.57 -17.02 16.12
CA PHE A 135 -2.86 -18.11 15.46
C PHE A 135 -1.65 -18.56 16.30
N GLY A 136 -1.25 -19.83 16.14
CA GLY A 136 -0.08 -20.39 16.81
C GLY A 136 -0.10 -20.16 18.32
N PRO A 137 0.91 -19.47 18.90
CA PRO A 137 1.04 -19.25 20.36
C PRO A 137 -0.13 -18.45 20.96
N PHE A 138 -0.94 -17.80 20.16
CA PHE A 138 -2.10 -17.02 20.63
C PHE A 138 -3.43 -17.76 20.50
N THR A 139 -3.40 -19.07 20.18
CA THR A 139 -4.62 -19.86 20.10
C THR A 139 -5.17 -20.16 21.50
N VAL A 140 -6.50 -20.17 21.63
CA VAL A 140 -7.18 -20.49 22.90
C VAL A 140 -7.27 -22.00 23.11
N ARG A 141 -7.24 -22.77 22.03
CA ARG A 141 -7.29 -24.24 22.06
C ARG A 141 -6.21 -24.79 21.14
N GLU A 142 -5.34 -25.57 21.72
CA GLU A 142 -4.38 -26.36 20.94
C GLU A 142 -5.15 -27.40 20.13
N THR A 143 -5.22 -27.20 18.84
CA THR A 143 -5.75 -28.19 17.93
C THR A 143 -4.56 -28.73 17.13
N GLY A 144 -4.21 -29.99 17.37
CA GLY A 144 -3.19 -30.70 16.58
C GLY A 144 -3.64 -30.96 15.13
N ASP A 145 -4.69 -30.27 14.63
CA ASP A 145 -5.22 -30.46 13.28
C ASP A 145 -4.26 -29.88 12.23
N PRO A 146 -3.63 -30.73 11.38
CA PRO A 146 -2.73 -30.31 10.33
C PRO A 146 -3.41 -29.33 9.35
N LYS A 147 -4.69 -29.53 9.04
CA LYS A 147 -5.45 -28.66 8.14
C LYS A 147 -5.60 -27.23 8.68
N GLN A 148 -5.75 -27.09 10.01
CA GLN A 148 -5.79 -25.77 10.65
C GLN A 148 -4.43 -25.08 10.53
N ARG A 149 -3.33 -25.79 10.76
CA ARG A 149 -1.97 -25.26 10.62
C ARG A 149 -1.69 -24.79 9.19
N GLU A 150 -2.09 -25.57 8.19
CA GLU A 150 -1.99 -25.18 6.77
C GLU A 150 -2.79 -23.91 6.46
N ARG A 151 -4.03 -23.79 6.99
CA ARG A 151 -4.87 -22.59 6.81
C ARG A 151 -4.23 -21.36 7.44
N GLN A 152 -3.65 -21.50 8.63
CA GLN A 152 -2.92 -20.42 9.30
C GLN A 152 -1.71 -19.98 8.48
N LEU A 153 -0.89 -20.93 8.02
CA LEU A 153 0.27 -20.68 7.17
C LEU A 153 -0.12 -19.95 5.89
N ALA A 154 -1.15 -20.43 5.20
CA ALA A 154 -1.68 -19.78 4.00
C ALA A 154 -2.17 -18.34 4.28
N ALA A 155 -2.71 -18.07 5.48
CA ALA A 155 -3.11 -16.73 5.87
C ALA A 155 -1.91 -15.78 6.05
N PHE A 156 -0.81 -16.24 6.66
CA PHE A 156 0.45 -15.50 6.75
C PHE A 156 1.00 -15.13 5.36
N LEU A 157 1.04 -16.11 4.45
CA LEU A 157 1.54 -15.88 3.09
C LEU A 157 0.68 -14.86 2.33
N ARG A 158 -0.65 -14.93 2.44
CA ARG A 158 -1.55 -13.92 1.86
C ARG A 158 -1.37 -12.53 2.47
N ALA A 159 -1.01 -12.46 3.76
CA ALA A 159 -0.68 -11.19 4.42
C ALA A 159 0.71 -10.65 4.02
N GLY A 160 1.51 -11.43 3.29
CA GLY A 160 2.81 -11.04 2.75
C GLY A 160 4.02 -11.40 3.62
N HIS A 161 3.83 -12.24 4.64
CA HIS A 161 4.93 -12.77 5.46
C HIS A 161 5.71 -13.86 4.73
N SER A 162 6.98 -14.06 5.12
CA SER A 162 7.78 -15.18 4.59
C SER A 162 7.31 -16.51 5.18
N MET A 163 7.56 -17.60 4.45
CA MET A 163 7.28 -18.96 4.89
C MET A 163 8.07 -19.29 6.18
N THR A 164 9.32 -18.86 6.22
CA THR A 164 10.23 -19.09 7.35
C THR A 164 9.69 -18.45 8.63
N ILE A 165 9.38 -17.15 8.61
CA ILE A 165 8.83 -16.43 9.77
C ILE A 165 7.50 -17.06 10.20
N ALA A 166 6.61 -17.36 9.24
CA ALA A 166 5.31 -17.95 9.53
C ALA A 166 5.44 -19.32 10.25
N ARG A 167 6.33 -20.20 9.76
CA ARG A 167 6.59 -21.50 10.37
C ARG A 167 7.19 -21.38 11.76
N ARG A 168 8.17 -20.47 11.95
CA ARG A 168 8.79 -20.23 13.26
C ARG A 168 7.74 -19.79 14.29
N ILE A 169 6.90 -18.81 13.97
CA ILE A 169 5.83 -18.34 14.86
C ILE A 169 4.81 -19.45 15.17
N LEU A 170 4.38 -20.22 14.15
CA LEU A 170 3.42 -21.30 14.32
C LEU A 170 3.99 -22.52 15.09
N ALA A 171 5.31 -22.61 15.24
CA ALA A 171 5.97 -23.65 16.03
C ALA A 171 6.08 -23.29 17.51
N VAL A 172 5.93 -22.03 17.89
CA VAL A 172 5.98 -21.59 19.29
C VAL A 172 4.76 -22.13 20.04
N PRO A 173 4.96 -22.78 21.19
CA PRO A 173 3.86 -23.26 22.04
C PRO A 173 2.98 -22.11 22.56
N PRO A 174 1.70 -22.38 22.86
CA PRO A 174 0.82 -21.39 23.48
C PRO A 174 1.38 -20.90 24.83
N GLY A 175 1.46 -19.57 25.00
CA GLY A 175 1.90 -18.94 26.24
C GLY A 175 3.42 -18.85 26.42
N ASP A 176 4.21 -19.28 25.45
CA ASP A 176 5.68 -19.17 25.51
C ASP A 176 6.14 -17.80 24.97
N ASP A 177 6.00 -16.77 25.81
CA ASP A 177 6.41 -15.40 25.46
C ASP A 177 7.94 -15.27 25.31
N ALA A 178 8.74 -16.11 26.01
CA ALA A 178 10.19 -16.10 25.90
C ALA A 178 10.66 -16.58 24.53
N ALA A 179 10.08 -17.67 24.02
CA ALA A 179 10.34 -18.14 22.65
C ALA A 179 9.90 -17.14 21.58
N LEU A 180 8.82 -16.37 21.80
CA LEU A 180 8.42 -15.30 20.90
C LEU A 180 9.40 -14.13 20.88
N ALA A 181 9.94 -13.73 22.05
CA ALA A 181 10.92 -12.66 22.13
C ALA A 181 12.25 -13.07 21.45
N ALA A 182 12.69 -14.31 21.62
CA ALA A 182 13.89 -14.81 20.95
C ALA A 182 13.81 -14.79 19.41
N LEU A 183 12.61 -14.88 18.82
CA LEU A 183 12.42 -14.76 17.37
C LEU A 183 12.79 -13.37 16.82
N ASP A 184 12.63 -12.32 17.62
CA ASP A 184 12.91 -10.94 17.23
C ASP A 184 14.41 -10.64 17.32
N ASP A 185 15.07 -11.17 18.36
CA ASP A 185 16.52 -11.00 18.59
C ASP A 185 17.35 -11.67 17.48
N GLU A 186 16.97 -12.86 17.03
CA GLU A 186 17.66 -13.58 15.94
C GLU A 186 17.48 -12.91 14.57
N ALA A 187 16.39 -12.18 14.36
CA ALA A 187 16.13 -11.48 13.08
C ALA A 187 16.98 -10.21 12.92
N GLY A 188 17.58 -9.70 13.99
CA GLY A 188 18.47 -8.54 13.98
C GLY A 188 19.94 -8.89 13.74
N LEU A 189 20.29 -10.17 13.60
CA LEU A 189 21.67 -10.67 13.47
C LEU A 189 22.04 -11.12 12.04
N ASP A 190 21.11 -11.14 11.07
CA ASP A 190 21.30 -11.45 9.65
C ASP A 190 21.25 -10.14 8.81
#